data_d29035ff4d8c7c3a34e816609bc0f74d
#
_entry.id   d29035ff4d8c7c3a34e816609bc0f74d
#
_cell.length_a   1.000
_cell.length_b   1.000
_cell.length_c   1.000
_cell.angle_alpha   90.00
_cell.angle_beta   90.00
_cell.angle_gamma   90.00
#
_symmetry.space_group_name_H-M   'P 1'
#
loop_
_entity.id
_entity.type
_entity.pdbx_description
1 polymer ?
#
loop_
_entity_poly.entity_id
_entity_poly.type
_entity_poly.pdbx_seq_one_letter_code
_entity_poly.pdbx_strand_id
1 'polypeptide(L)'
;DLVPSDPDIKPVFDKIPLAKLVKGQRIKLEAFARLGRGREHIKWSPVSVATHKYVPKIIVNDNCNGCGKCIDVCPRGLLKLSDGKVSVDKSRELSCNFCRLCEQVCELRAIKVSHKENEYILYFEFTGALSPRKTLVEASNILIKKLDEFEEKLKNLGVIQ
;
A
#
# COMPACT_ATOMS: atom_id res chain seq x y z
N ASP A 1 -31.64 -8.78 -11.88
CA ASP A 1 -30.56 -9.58 -11.28
C ASP A 1 -29.78 -10.28 -12.39
N LEU A 2 -28.46 -10.37 -12.26
CA LEU A 2 -27.62 -11.17 -13.15
C LEU A 2 -27.73 -12.64 -12.71
N VAL A 3 -28.17 -13.50 -13.62
CA VAL A 3 -28.25 -14.94 -13.39
C VAL A 3 -27.08 -15.60 -14.11
N PRO A 4 -26.11 -16.19 -13.39
CA PRO A 4 -24.99 -16.85 -14.04
C PRO A 4 -25.45 -18.14 -14.74
N SER A 5 -24.90 -18.39 -15.92
CA SER A 5 -25.08 -19.68 -16.62
C SER A 5 -24.23 -20.79 -16.04
N ASP A 6 -23.15 -20.43 -15.34
CA ASP A 6 -22.26 -21.33 -14.61
C ASP A 6 -22.33 -21.00 -13.12
N PRO A 7 -22.67 -21.97 -12.23
CA PRO A 7 -22.82 -21.73 -10.79
C PRO A 7 -21.50 -21.33 -10.09
N ASP A 8 -20.35 -21.63 -10.70
CA ASP A 8 -19.04 -21.27 -10.16
C ASP A 8 -18.64 -19.81 -10.47
N ILE A 9 -19.34 -19.18 -11.44
CA ILE A 9 -19.11 -17.78 -11.80
C ILE A 9 -20.09 -16.89 -11.04
N LYS A 10 -19.57 -16.16 -10.06
CA LYS A 10 -20.39 -15.27 -9.23
C LYS A 10 -19.86 -13.84 -9.26
N PRO A 11 -20.74 -12.82 -9.26
CA PRO A 11 -20.35 -11.44 -9.02
C PRO A 11 -19.64 -11.32 -7.66
N VAL A 12 -18.65 -10.43 -7.57
CA VAL A 12 -17.91 -10.15 -6.30
C VAL A 12 -18.85 -9.57 -5.25
N PHE A 13 -19.82 -8.77 -5.68
CA PHE A 13 -20.84 -8.16 -4.83
C PHE A 13 -22.23 -8.50 -5.35
N ASP A 14 -23.17 -8.74 -4.44
CA ASP A 14 -24.57 -9.06 -4.78
C ASP A 14 -25.30 -7.87 -5.42
N LYS A 15 -24.89 -6.65 -5.08
CA LYS A 15 -25.48 -5.41 -5.59
C LYS A 15 -24.41 -4.54 -6.21
N ILE A 16 -24.42 -4.44 -7.53
CA ILE A 16 -23.51 -3.60 -8.30
C ILE A 16 -24.34 -2.56 -9.05
N PRO A 17 -24.20 -1.25 -8.77
CA PRO A 17 -24.91 -0.19 -9.49
C PRO A 17 -24.38 -0.10 -10.92
N LEU A 18 -25.22 -0.44 -11.92
CA LEU A 18 -24.87 -0.37 -13.33
C LEU A 18 -25.34 0.94 -13.97
N ALA A 19 -26.59 1.32 -13.72
CA ALA A 19 -27.19 2.52 -14.27
C ALA A 19 -28.39 2.97 -13.44
N LYS A 20 -28.71 4.26 -13.50
CA LYS A 20 -29.95 4.83 -12.94
C LYS A 20 -31.00 4.91 -14.06
N LEU A 21 -32.11 4.20 -13.92
CA LEU A 21 -33.20 4.18 -14.87
C LEU A 21 -34.36 5.06 -14.40
N VAL A 22 -35.01 5.75 -15.35
CA VAL A 22 -36.27 6.47 -15.11
C VAL A 22 -37.45 5.61 -15.58
N LYS A 23 -38.67 6.04 -15.21
CA LYS A 23 -39.90 5.35 -15.57
C LYS A 23 -39.99 5.09 -17.08
N GLY A 24 -40.23 3.84 -17.46
CA GLY A 24 -40.33 3.39 -18.85
C GLY A 24 -39.02 2.91 -19.48
N GLN A 25 -37.88 3.11 -18.83
CA GLN A 25 -36.60 2.59 -19.31
C GLN A 25 -36.36 1.17 -18.84
N ARG A 26 -35.76 0.35 -19.71
CA ARG A 26 -35.36 -1.04 -19.43
C ARG A 26 -33.99 -1.31 -20.01
N ILE A 27 -33.17 -2.03 -19.26
CA ILE A 27 -31.89 -2.59 -19.75
C ILE A 27 -32.00 -4.12 -19.73
N LYS A 28 -31.64 -4.74 -20.86
CA LYS A 28 -31.40 -6.18 -20.99
C LYS A 28 -29.98 -6.36 -21.52
N LEU A 29 -29.14 -7.13 -20.85
CA LEU A 29 -27.76 -7.37 -21.23
C LEU A 29 -27.35 -8.81 -20.97
N GLU A 30 -26.38 -9.26 -21.72
CA GLU A 30 -25.58 -10.46 -21.45
C GLU A 30 -24.13 -10.03 -21.17
N ALA A 31 -23.52 -10.61 -20.15
CA ALA A 31 -22.14 -10.30 -19.74
C ALA A 31 -21.27 -11.54 -19.89
N PHE A 32 -20.25 -11.45 -20.75
CA PHE A 32 -19.27 -12.53 -20.91
C PHE A 32 -18.06 -12.29 -20.03
N ALA A 33 -17.86 -13.18 -19.06
CA ALA A 33 -16.70 -13.15 -18.18
C ALA A 33 -15.50 -13.80 -18.87
N ARG A 34 -14.35 -13.17 -18.79
CA ARG A 34 -13.06 -13.73 -19.20
C ARG A 34 -11.97 -13.37 -18.21
N LEU A 35 -10.97 -14.23 -18.09
CA LEU A 35 -9.78 -13.95 -17.32
C LEU A 35 -8.88 -12.95 -18.05
N GLY A 36 -8.15 -12.14 -17.29
CA GLY A 36 -7.19 -11.19 -17.81
C GLY A 36 -6.22 -10.73 -16.72
N ARG A 37 -5.25 -9.93 -17.11
CA ARG A 37 -4.22 -9.40 -16.21
C ARG A 37 -4.39 -7.89 -16.05
N GLY A 38 -4.14 -7.38 -14.86
CA GLY A 38 -4.19 -5.93 -14.57
C GLY A 38 -3.28 -5.09 -15.48
N ARG A 39 -2.19 -5.68 -16.00
CA ARG A 39 -1.32 -5.06 -17.01
C ARG A 39 -2.00 -4.82 -18.36
N GLU A 40 -2.93 -5.68 -18.75
CA GLU A 40 -3.69 -5.56 -19.99
C GLU A 40 -4.80 -4.51 -19.85
N HIS A 41 -5.51 -4.56 -18.72
CA HIS A 41 -6.55 -3.59 -18.40
C HIS A 41 -6.82 -3.58 -16.89
N ILE A 42 -6.99 -2.39 -16.32
CA ILE A 42 -7.19 -2.18 -14.87
C ILE A 42 -8.39 -2.94 -14.31
N LYS A 43 -9.43 -3.22 -15.09
CA LYS A 43 -10.61 -4.01 -14.66
C LYS A 43 -10.26 -5.41 -14.15
N TRP A 44 -9.09 -5.95 -14.52
CA TRP A 44 -8.59 -7.24 -14.06
C TRP A 44 -7.59 -7.13 -12.91
N SER A 45 -7.32 -5.91 -12.45
CA SER A 45 -6.46 -5.74 -11.28
C SER A 45 -7.16 -6.24 -10.01
N PRO A 46 -6.54 -7.12 -9.23
CA PRO A 46 -7.10 -7.59 -7.96
C PRO A 46 -6.97 -6.55 -6.85
N VAL A 47 -6.25 -5.45 -7.09
CA VAL A 47 -6.08 -4.35 -6.15
C VAL A 47 -6.33 -3.01 -6.84
N SER A 48 -7.01 -2.10 -6.14
CA SER A 48 -7.20 -0.71 -6.55
C SER A 48 -6.01 0.17 -6.12
N VAL A 49 -5.45 -0.13 -4.96
CA VAL A 49 -4.29 0.56 -4.39
C VAL A 49 -3.24 -0.47 -3.96
N ALA A 50 -2.00 -0.23 -4.33
CA ALA A 50 -0.83 -0.94 -3.85
C ALA A 50 0.28 0.08 -3.56
N THR A 51 0.58 0.31 -2.30
CA THR A 51 1.60 1.27 -1.88
C THR A 51 2.52 0.66 -0.82
N HIS A 52 3.67 1.28 -0.63
CA HIS A 52 4.58 0.94 0.44
C HIS A 52 5.18 2.20 1.07
N LYS A 53 5.59 2.08 2.31
CA LYS A 53 6.46 3.06 2.97
C LYS A 53 7.46 2.33 3.85
N TYR A 54 8.59 2.99 4.13
CA TYR A 54 9.53 2.52 5.13
C TYR A 54 8.92 2.57 6.52
N VAL A 55 9.37 1.69 7.41
CA VAL A 55 9.06 1.81 8.84
C VAL A 55 9.82 3.00 9.40
N PRO A 56 9.13 4.02 9.92
CA PRO A 56 9.79 5.22 10.43
C PRO A 56 10.59 4.92 11.70
N LYS A 57 11.69 5.66 11.88
CA LYS A 57 12.52 5.68 13.08
C LYS A 57 12.78 7.12 13.45
N ILE A 58 12.20 7.57 14.56
CA ILE A 58 12.40 8.92 15.07
C ILE A 58 13.42 8.84 16.21
N ILE A 59 14.50 9.59 16.09
CA ILE A 59 15.61 9.61 17.05
C ILE A 59 15.64 10.99 17.68
N VAL A 60 15.64 11.05 19.00
CA VAL A 60 15.87 12.26 19.79
C VAL A 60 17.17 12.05 20.55
N ASN A 61 18.14 12.94 20.36
CA ASN A 61 19.45 12.86 21.01
C ASN A 61 19.49 13.72 22.31
N ASP A 62 20.61 13.65 23.00
CA ASP A 62 20.78 14.32 24.29
C ASP A 62 20.85 15.84 24.25
N ASN A 63 21.03 16.43 23.07
CA ASN A 63 21.01 17.88 22.89
C ASN A 63 19.59 18.48 23.03
N CYS A 64 18.56 17.63 23.20
CA CYS A 64 17.19 18.08 23.37
C CYS A 64 17.03 18.81 24.71
N ASN A 65 16.59 20.08 24.66
CA ASN A 65 16.30 20.91 25.83
C ASN A 65 14.82 20.97 26.19
N GLY A 66 13.97 20.16 25.54
CA GLY A 66 12.53 20.10 25.85
C GLY A 66 11.71 21.32 25.46
N CYS A 67 12.18 22.16 24.50
CA CYS A 67 11.48 23.40 24.12
C CYS A 67 10.07 23.20 23.53
N GLY A 68 9.70 21.99 23.11
CA GLY A 68 8.36 21.63 22.63
C GLY A 68 8.05 22.02 21.18
N LYS A 69 8.81 22.89 20.52
CA LYS A 69 8.54 23.36 19.13
C LYS A 69 8.23 22.24 18.13
N CYS A 70 8.93 21.09 18.24
CA CYS A 70 8.72 19.93 17.37
C CYS A 70 7.41 19.20 17.68
N ILE A 71 6.85 19.32 18.88
CA ILE A 71 5.56 18.75 19.26
C ILE A 71 4.45 19.51 18.53
N ASP A 72 4.50 20.85 18.55
CA ASP A 72 3.46 21.73 18.01
C ASP A 72 3.34 21.56 16.47
N VAL A 73 4.46 21.35 15.78
CA VAL A 73 4.46 21.23 14.31
C VAL A 73 4.19 19.80 13.81
N CYS A 74 4.09 18.80 14.69
CA CYS A 74 3.88 17.42 14.26
C CYS A 74 2.41 17.17 13.89
N PRO A 75 2.04 17.01 12.59
CA PRO A 75 0.65 16.86 12.18
C PRO A 75 0.05 15.52 12.64
N ARG A 76 0.89 14.58 13.10
CA ARG A 76 0.46 13.28 13.60
C ARG A 76 0.47 13.19 15.13
N GLY A 77 0.94 14.20 15.83
CA GLY A 77 0.99 14.25 17.29
C GLY A 77 1.78 13.08 17.89
N LEU A 78 2.95 12.78 17.33
CA LEU A 78 3.77 11.61 17.73
C LEU A 78 4.76 11.91 18.84
N LEU A 79 4.91 13.21 19.17
CA LEU A 79 5.92 13.67 20.10
C LEU A 79 5.25 14.19 21.38
N LYS A 80 5.85 13.92 22.51
CA LYS A 80 5.37 14.35 23.84
C LYS A 80 6.56 14.86 24.66
N LEU A 81 6.29 15.75 25.59
CA LEU A 81 7.27 16.15 26.60
C LEU A 81 7.25 15.13 27.74
N SER A 82 8.41 14.58 28.09
CA SER A 82 8.60 13.67 29.22
C SER A 82 9.95 13.96 29.87
N ASP A 83 9.95 14.18 31.17
CA ASP A 83 11.17 14.42 31.99
C ASP A 83 12.09 15.53 31.42
N GLY A 84 11.47 16.63 30.96
CA GLY A 84 12.20 17.77 30.41
C GLY A 84 12.81 17.56 29.01
N LYS A 85 12.56 16.42 28.37
CA LYS A 85 12.97 16.10 27.00
C LYS A 85 11.78 15.68 26.15
N VAL A 86 11.92 15.78 24.84
CA VAL A 86 10.92 15.26 23.91
C VAL A 86 11.07 13.76 23.79
N SER A 87 9.99 13.06 23.93
CA SER A 87 9.89 11.59 23.71
C SER A 87 8.97 11.27 22.54
N VAL A 88 9.19 10.11 21.92
CA VAL A 88 8.39 9.60 20.80
C VAL A 88 7.35 8.63 21.34
N ASP A 89 6.09 8.82 20.95
CA ASP A 89 5.03 7.84 21.20
C ASP A 89 5.26 6.59 20.34
N LYS A 90 5.89 5.59 20.93
CA LYS A 90 6.25 4.35 20.23
C LYS A 90 5.04 3.57 19.71
N SER A 91 3.89 3.68 20.37
CA SER A 91 2.66 3.02 19.91
C SER A 91 2.13 3.59 18.60
N ARG A 92 2.46 4.85 18.30
CA ARG A 92 1.99 5.59 17.12
C ARG A 92 3.11 5.93 16.12
N GLU A 93 4.35 5.55 16.39
CA GLU A 93 5.52 5.87 15.54
C GLU A 93 5.30 5.48 14.08
N LEU A 94 4.62 4.35 13.81
CA LEU A 94 4.27 3.92 12.45
C LEU A 94 3.38 4.91 11.67
N SER A 95 2.71 5.84 12.36
CA SER A 95 1.89 6.87 11.72
C SER A 95 2.71 8.04 11.17
N CYS A 96 4.02 8.09 11.38
CA CYS A 96 4.90 9.12 10.83
C CYS A 96 4.83 9.09 9.29
N ASN A 97 4.65 10.26 8.68
CA ASN A 97 4.59 10.44 7.22
C ASN A 97 5.88 11.01 6.60
N PHE A 98 6.97 11.05 7.37
CA PHE A 98 8.27 11.56 6.94
C PHE A 98 8.27 13.03 6.49
N CYS A 99 7.36 13.88 6.98
CA CYS A 99 7.31 15.29 6.60
C CYS A 99 8.53 16.10 7.09
N ARG A 100 9.27 15.61 8.11
CA ARG A 100 10.47 16.23 8.69
C ARG A 100 10.30 17.64 9.27
N LEU A 101 9.09 18.09 9.46
CA LEU A 101 8.83 19.41 10.09
C LEU A 101 9.47 19.52 11.47
N CYS A 102 9.44 18.43 12.25
CA CYS A 102 10.08 18.38 13.57
C CYS A 102 11.61 18.55 13.52
N GLU A 103 12.27 18.08 12.43
CA GLU A 103 13.70 18.32 12.22
C GLU A 103 13.98 19.76 11.87
N GLN A 104 13.17 20.34 10.97
CA GLN A 104 13.36 21.70 10.46
C GLN A 104 13.21 22.76 11.55
N VAL A 105 12.26 22.56 12.50
CA VAL A 105 12.02 23.53 13.59
C VAL A 105 13.02 23.39 14.73
N CYS A 106 13.79 22.31 14.78
CA CYS A 106 14.72 22.03 15.87
C CYS A 106 16.08 22.73 15.66
N GLU A 107 16.26 23.89 16.28
CA GLU A 107 17.50 24.69 16.21
C GLU A 107 18.72 23.90 16.71
N LEU A 108 18.54 23.03 17.71
CA LEU A 108 19.60 22.19 18.28
C LEU A 108 19.86 20.91 17.48
N ARG A 109 19.12 20.68 16.39
CA ARG A 109 19.18 19.44 15.59
C ARG A 109 19.10 18.18 16.46
N ALA A 110 18.33 18.24 17.55
CA ALA A 110 18.21 17.19 18.53
C ALA A 110 17.27 16.05 18.08
N ILE A 111 16.44 16.28 17.05
CA ILE A 111 15.52 15.27 16.50
C ILE A 111 15.87 14.96 15.06
N LYS A 112 15.82 13.66 14.72
CA LYS A 112 16.07 13.17 13.37
C LYS A 112 15.01 12.12 12.99
N VAL A 113 14.43 12.26 11.79
CA VAL A 113 13.51 11.30 11.20
C VAL A 113 14.24 10.47 10.18
N SER A 114 14.40 9.19 10.47
CA SER A 114 15.01 8.17 9.63
C SER A 114 14.03 7.02 9.41
N HIS A 115 14.49 5.95 8.83
CA HIS A 115 13.75 4.70 8.66
C HIS A 115 14.56 3.53 9.18
N LYS A 116 13.88 2.43 9.44
CA LYS A 116 14.54 1.16 9.71
C LYS A 116 14.95 0.51 8.39
N GLU A 117 16.16 -0.03 8.37
CA GLU A 117 16.66 -0.78 7.23
C GLU A 117 15.88 -2.08 7.06
N ASN A 118 15.55 -2.43 5.81
CA ASN A 118 14.87 -3.66 5.43
C ASN A 118 13.48 -3.89 6.09
N GLU A 119 12.89 -2.85 6.68
CA GLU A 119 11.53 -2.91 7.22
C GLU A 119 10.60 -1.99 6.42
N TYR A 120 9.47 -2.55 5.93
CA TYR A 120 8.51 -1.85 5.09
C TYR A 120 7.09 -2.11 5.58
N ILE A 121 6.22 -1.12 5.37
CA ILE A 121 4.77 -1.26 5.54
C ILE A 121 4.19 -1.31 4.14
N LEU A 122 3.54 -2.42 3.81
CA LEU A 122 2.80 -2.59 2.56
C LEU A 122 1.31 -2.36 2.82
N TYR A 123 0.68 -1.57 1.97
CA TYR A 123 -0.75 -1.29 2.04
C TYR A 123 -1.42 -1.65 0.72
N PHE A 124 -2.49 -2.42 0.80
CA PHE A 124 -3.27 -2.86 -0.36
C PHE A 124 -4.76 -2.63 -0.12
N GLU A 125 -5.46 -2.14 -1.13
CA GLU A 125 -6.92 -2.16 -1.20
C GLU A 125 -7.33 -3.18 -2.26
N PHE A 126 -8.06 -4.22 -1.83
CA PHE A 126 -8.45 -5.32 -2.70
C PHE A 126 -9.82 -5.05 -3.34
N THR A 127 -9.95 -5.39 -4.63
CA THR A 127 -11.20 -5.28 -5.39
C THR A 127 -12.18 -6.42 -5.10
N GLY A 128 -11.71 -7.49 -4.43
CA GLY A 128 -12.49 -8.69 -4.15
C GLY A 128 -12.37 -9.78 -5.23
N ALA A 129 -11.74 -9.49 -6.37
CA ALA A 129 -11.55 -10.48 -7.45
C ALA A 129 -10.68 -11.67 -7.03
N LEU A 130 -9.70 -11.44 -6.16
CA LEU A 130 -8.87 -12.46 -5.52
C LEU A 130 -8.78 -12.21 -4.02
N SER A 131 -8.61 -13.27 -3.25
CA SER A 131 -8.32 -13.11 -1.81
C SER A 131 -6.94 -12.47 -1.61
N PRO A 132 -6.71 -11.73 -0.50
CA PRO A 132 -5.43 -11.08 -0.20
C PRO A 132 -4.24 -12.05 -0.31
N ARG A 133 -4.37 -13.23 0.28
CA ARG A 133 -3.33 -14.27 0.24
C ARG A 133 -3.03 -14.72 -1.19
N LYS A 134 -4.06 -15.01 -1.99
CA LYS A 134 -3.88 -15.44 -3.40
C LYS A 134 -3.22 -14.34 -4.22
N THR A 135 -3.60 -13.07 -4.00
CA THR A 135 -3.02 -11.92 -4.70
C THR A 135 -1.52 -11.81 -4.45
N LEU A 136 -1.08 -11.92 -3.19
CA LEU A 136 0.34 -11.82 -2.84
C LEU A 136 1.15 -13.01 -3.36
N VAL A 137 0.60 -14.22 -3.27
CA VAL A 137 1.25 -15.43 -3.81
C VAL A 137 1.39 -15.33 -5.31
N GLU A 138 0.34 -14.93 -6.03
CA GLU A 138 0.39 -14.80 -7.49
C GLU A 138 1.35 -13.69 -7.94
N ALA A 139 1.39 -12.56 -7.23
CA ALA A 139 2.36 -11.51 -7.48
C ALA A 139 3.80 -12.00 -7.35
N SER A 140 4.09 -12.81 -6.33
CA SER A 140 5.39 -13.44 -6.12
C SER A 140 5.73 -14.43 -7.23
N ASN A 141 4.79 -15.29 -7.63
CA ASN A 141 4.97 -16.24 -8.73
C ASN A 141 5.26 -15.54 -10.06
N ILE A 142 4.58 -14.41 -10.32
CA ILE A 142 4.84 -13.60 -11.52
C ILE A 142 6.27 -13.04 -11.52
N LEU A 143 6.79 -12.61 -10.36
CA LEU A 143 8.16 -12.11 -10.25
C LEU A 143 9.18 -13.25 -10.44
N ILE A 144 8.95 -14.41 -9.82
CA ILE A 144 9.80 -15.59 -10.00
C ILE A 144 9.87 -15.95 -11.49
N LYS A 145 8.71 -16.08 -12.14
CA LYS A 145 8.65 -16.41 -13.57
C LYS A 145 9.41 -15.42 -14.45
N LYS A 146 9.35 -14.12 -14.14
CA LYS A 146 10.13 -13.11 -14.88
C LYS A 146 11.63 -13.26 -14.68
N LEU A 147 12.07 -13.67 -13.49
CA LEU A 147 13.47 -13.94 -13.20
C LEU A 147 13.95 -15.18 -13.95
N ASP A 148 13.15 -16.25 -13.98
CA ASP A 148 13.44 -17.47 -14.72
C ASP A 148 13.56 -17.19 -16.23
N GLU A 149 12.60 -16.42 -16.78
CA GLU A 149 12.66 -15.99 -18.19
C GLU A 149 13.88 -15.11 -18.50
N PHE A 150 14.32 -14.31 -17.54
CA PHE A 150 15.51 -13.49 -17.69
C PHE A 150 16.80 -14.33 -17.64
N GLU A 151 16.88 -15.27 -16.69
CA GLU A 151 17.98 -16.21 -16.57
C GLU A 151 18.14 -17.05 -17.85
N GLU A 152 17.04 -17.59 -18.38
CA GLU A 152 17.04 -18.35 -19.63
C GLU A 152 17.59 -17.51 -20.81
N LYS A 153 17.20 -16.25 -20.91
CA LYS A 153 17.72 -15.35 -21.94
C LYS A 153 19.23 -15.11 -21.79
N LEU A 154 19.73 -14.97 -20.58
CA LEU A 154 21.17 -14.80 -20.33
C LEU A 154 21.96 -16.07 -20.68
N LYS A 155 21.43 -17.26 -20.38
CA LYS A 155 22.01 -18.55 -20.81
C LYS A 155 22.06 -18.65 -22.34
N ASN A 156 20.97 -18.33 -23.02
CA ASN A 156 20.91 -18.35 -24.48
C ASN A 156 21.87 -17.38 -25.16
N LEU A 157 22.23 -16.28 -24.48
CA LEU A 157 23.22 -15.32 -24.94
C LEU A 157 24.67 -15.69 -24.55
N GLY A 158 24.86 -16.78 -23.80
CA GLY A 158 26.17 -17.24 -23.33
C GLY A 158 26.81 -16.32 -22.26
N VAL A 159 26.01 -15.49 -21.59
CA VAL A 159 26.48 -14.57 -20.53
C VAL A 159 26.68 -15.32 -19.20
N ILE A 160 25.87 -16.33 -18.96
CA ILE A 160 25.93 -17.22 -17.79
C ILE A 160 25.83 -18.68 -18.23
N GLN A 161 26.40 -19.58 -17.41
CA GLN A 161 26.34 -21.04 -17.60
C GLN A 161 25.15 -21.66 -16.85
#